data_0e5499fa3e235de775a17f31246049c0
#
_entry.id   0e5499fa3e235de775a17f31246049c0
#
_cell.length_a   1.000
_cell.length_b   1.000
_cell.length_c   1.000
_cell.angle_alpha   90.00
_cell.angle_beta   90.00
_cell.angle_gamma   90.00
#
_symmetry.space_group_name_H-M   'P 1'
#
loop_
_entity.id
_entity.type
_entity.pdbx_description
1 polymer ?
#
loop_
_entity_poly.entity_id
_entity_poly.type
_entity_poly.pdbx_seq_one_letter_code
_entity_poly.pdbx_strand_id
1 'polypeptide(L)'
;MTQPANPQPRTAFVTGAAQGLGLAIAQALHAAGHRVVLADLSLGKAREAADALPGSLAVALDVRDKPGFATAIAQAEAAFGPVDILVNNAARTQARDFFAMEPDEWDDVLATNLRSVIFGAQLTAQGMMARGWGRILNLASIAGQRGGPQVQGAHYAASKAGIIGLTRYLAHQFAPHGVTVNTIAPGTILTEQTALAPPEKVALVVGQIPLGRIGQAAEVGHLAAFLASDHAAFITGTTQDINGGVLMR
;
A
#
# COMPACT_ATOMS: atom_id res chain seq x y z
N MET A 1 -24.04 24.76 -10.66
CA MET A 1 -23.08 23.64 -10.44
C MET A 1 -21.70 24.16 -10.80
N THR A 2 -20.90 24.53 -9.80
CA THR A 2 -19.49 24.93 -10.02
C THR A 2 -18.71 23.73 -10.48
N GLN A 3 -18.01 23.81 -11.61
CA GLN A 3 -17.02 22.82 -12.00
C GLN A 3 -16.10 22.55 -10.79
N PRO A 4 -15.80 21.28 -10.45
CA PRO A 4 -14.82 21.02 -9.43
C PRO A 4 -13.50 21.65 -9.87
N ALA A 5 -12.94 22.50 -9.03
CA ALA A 5 -11.60 23.05 -9.24
C ALA A 5 -10.66 21.90 -9.48
N ASN A 6 -9.77 22.06 -10.49
CA ASN A 6 -8.72 21.08 -10.77
C ASN A 6 -8.01 20.73 -9.44
N PRO A 7 -8.03 19.46 -8.99
CA PRO A 7 -7.55 19.15 -7.65
C PRO A 7 -6.10 19.61 -7.53
N GLN A 8 -5.80 20.37 -6.48
CA GLN A 8 -4.43 20.84 -6.21
C GLN A 8 -3.50 19.63 -6.12
N PRO A 9 -2.32 19.69 -6.76
CA PRO A 9 -1.34 18.62 -6.65
C PRO A 9 -1.01 18.31 -5.18
N ARG A 10 -1.23 17.08 -4.73
CA ARG A 10 -0.94 16.62 -3.38
C ARG A 10 0.40 15.88 -3.37
N THR A 11 1.07 15.84 -2.23
CA THR A 11 2.28 15.04 -2.05
C THR A 11 1.91 13.64 -1.60
N ALA A 12 2.19 12.65 -2.44
CA ALA A 12 1.93 11.23 -2.20
C ALA A 12 3.24 10.50 -1.88
N PHE A 13 3.31 9.85 -0.71
CA PHE A 13 4.44 9.05 -0.25
C PHE A 13 4.07 7.57 -0.33
N VAL A 14 4.77 6.81 -1.19
CA VAL A 14 4.48 5.38 -1.42
C VAL A 14 5.66 4.53 -0.98
N THR A 15 5.44 3.61 -0.03
CA THR A 15 6.49 2.69 0.44
C THR A 15 6.54 1.40 -0.39
N GLY A 16 7.76 0.86 -0.63
CA GLY A 16 7.96 -0.30 -1.50
C GLY A 16 7.57 0.00 -2.95
N ALA A 17 7.92 1.19 -3.44
CA ALA A 17 7.41 1.74 -4.69
C ALA A 17 8.30 1.48 -5.91
N ALA A 18 9.42 0.78 -5.76
CA ALA A 18 10.34 0.53 -6.86
C ALA A 18 9.85 -0.50 -7.89
N GLN A 19 8.84 -1.31 -7.55
CA GLN A 19 8.33 -2.38 -8.40
C GLN A 19 6.91 -2.82 -8.00
N GLY A 20 6.29 -3.67 -8.79
CA GLY A 20 5.04 -4.36 -8.47
C GLY A 20 3.87 -3.41 -8.16
N LEU A 21 3.12 -3.72 -7.09
CA LEU A 21 1.92 -2.92 -6.71
C LEU A 21 2.28 -1.49 -6.30
N GLY A 22 3.39 -1.31 -5.57
CA GLY A 22 3.82 0.02 -5.13
C GLY A 22 4.12 0.94 -6.31
N LEU A 23 4.81 0.43 -7.34
CA LEU A 23 5.07 1.16 -8.57
C LEU A 23 3.78 1.49 -9.33
N ALA A 24 2.88 0.52 -9.48
CA ALA A 24 1.61 0.76 -10.17
C ALA A 24 0.72 1.79 -9.43
N ILE A 25 0.75 1.81 -8.09
CA ILE A 25 0.08 2.83 -7.29
C ILE A 25 0.75 4.20 -7.50
N ALA A 26 2.09 4.25 -7.48
CA ALA A 26 2.84 5.47 -7.72
C ALA A 26 2.53 6.06 -9.11
N GLN A 27 2.48 5.22 -10.14
CA GLN A 27 2.10 5.59 -11.51
C GLN A 27 0.68 6.17 -11.59
N ALA A 28 -0.29 5.51 -10.94
CA ALA A 28 -1.68 5.96 -10.95
C ALA A 28 -1.86 7.29 -10.19
N LEU A 29 -1.18 7.49 -9.07
CA LEU A 29 -1.19 8.76 -8.33
C LEU A 29 -0.51 9.88 -9.12
N HIS A 30 0.60 9.58 -9.82
CA HIS A 30 1.27 10.54 -10.70
C HIS A 30 0.36 10.94 -11.88
N ALA A 31 -0.29 9.97 -12.52
CA ALA A 31 -1.26 10.23 -13.60
C ALA A 31 -2.48 11.05 -13.13
N ALA A 32 -2.83 10.95 -11.84
CA ALA A 32 -3.85 11.79 -11.21
C ALA A 32 -3.37 13.21 -10.88
N GLY A 33 -2.12 13.57 -11.24
CA GLY A 33 -1.55 14.91 -11.06
C GLY A 33 -0.89 15.15 -9.70
N HIS A 34 -0.64 14.11 -8.90
CA HIS A 34 0.04 14.24 -7.63
C HIS A 34 1.58 14.24 -7.78
N ARG A 35 2.28 14.88 -6.86
CA ARG A 35 3.74 14.78 -6.70
C ARG A 35 4.04 13.51 -5.91
N VAL A 36 4.79 12.59 -6.52
CA VAL A 36 4.96 11.24 -5.95
C VAL A 36 6.38 11.03 -5.44
N VAL A 37 6.48 10.53 -4.21
CA VAL A 37 7.73 10.06 -3.61
C VAL A 37 7.72 8.54 -3.60
N LEU A 38 8.68 7.95 -4.31
CA LEU A 38 8.90 6.52 -4.38
C LEU A 38 9.93 6.13 -3.32
N ALA A 39 9.45 5.59 -2.19
CA ALA A 39 10.30 5.14 -1.09
C ALA A 39 10.51 3.63 -1.16
N ASP A 40 11.79 3.19 -1.19
CA ASP A 40 12.11 1.77 -1.29
C ASP A 40 13.44 1.46 -0.59
N LEU A 41 13.62 0.19 -0.18
CA LEU A 41 14.88 -0.27 0.39
C LEU A 41 16.02 -0.17 -0.65
N SER A 42 15.72 -0.39 -1.92
CA SER A 42 16.65 -0.24 -3.05
C SER A 42 16.52 1.15 -3.69
N LEU A 43 17.35 2.09 -3.25
CA LEU A 43 17.38 3.43 -3.84
C LEU A 43 17.65 3.42 -5.35
N GLY A 44 18.48 2.49 -5.85
CA GLY A 44 18.77 2.37 -7.29
C GLY A 44 17.51 2.08 -8.09
N LYS A 45 16.76 1.05 -7.69
CA LYS A 45 15.49 0.70 -8.35
C LYS A 45 14.42 1.80 -8.18
N ALA A 46 14.38 2.47 -7.03
CA ALA A 46 13.46 3.59 -6.81
C ALA A 46 13.78 4.76 -7.74
N ARG A 47 15.06 5.04 -8.01
CA ARG A 47 15.49 6.07 -8.98
C ARG A 47 15.09 5.70 -10.40
N GLU A 48 15.37 4.48 -10.85
CA GLU A 48 14.95 3.98 -12.17
C GLU A 48 13.43 4.13 -12.36
N ALA A 49 12.64 3.79 -11.34
CA ALA A 49 11.19 3.96 -11.37
C ALA A 49 10.77 5.44 -11.39
N ALA A 50 11.44 6.30 -10.63
CA ALA A 50 11.18 7.74 -10.58
C ALA A 50 11.55 8.45 -11.89
N ASP A 51 12.62 8.03 -12.56
CA ASP A 51 13.03 8.59 -13.87
C ASP A 51 11.95 8.39 -14.95
N ALA A 52 11.13 7.35 -14.83
CA ALA A 52 9.99 7.11 -15.68
C ALA A 52 8.74 7.94 -15.29
N LEU A 53 8.77 8.67 -14.18
CA LEU A 53 7.67 9.50 -13.66
C LEU A 53 8.16 10.94 -13.46
N PRO A 54 8.13 11.80 -14.48
CA PRO A 54 8.71 13.15 -14.43
C PRO A 54 8.20 13.96 -13.23
N GLY A 55 9.13 14.55 -12.47
CA GLY A 55 8.81 15.36 -11.29
C GLY A 55 8.52 14.54 -10.01
N SER A 56 8.79 13.24 -10.02
CA SER A 56 8.76 12.40 -8.81
C SER A 56 10.12 12.38 -8.09
N LEU A 57 10.15 11.88 -6.86
CA LEU A 57 11.34 11.79 -6.02
C LEU A 57 11.55 10.34 -5.57
N ALA A 58 12.78 9.85 -5.68
CA ALA A 58 13.18 8.56 -5.10
C ALA A 58 13.89 8.77 -3.76
N VAL A 59 13.49 8.02 -2.73
CA VAL A 59 14.14 8.04 -1.40
C VAL A 59 14.45 6.61 -0.92
N ALA A 60 15.59 6.44 -0.26
CA ALA A 60 15.93 5.18 0.40
C ALA A 60 15.13 5.04 1.69
N LEU A 61 14.52 3.87 1.92
CA LEU A 61 13.76 3.62 3.15
C LEU A 61 13.74 2.14 3.51
N ASP A 62 14.30 1.80 4.67
CA ASP A 62 13.89 0.61 5.40
C ASP A 62 12.73 0.98 6.31
N VAL A 63 11.54 0.48 6.00
CA VAL A 63 10.32 0.81 6.75
C VAL A 63 10.34 0.30 8.21
N ARG A 64 11.29 -0.58 8.56
CA ARG A 64 11.47 -1.08 9.93
C ARG A 64 12.21 -0.09 10.82
N ASP A 65 12.97 0.84 10.22
CA ASP A 65 13.73 1.89 10.90
C ASP A 65 12.90 3.16 11.01
N LYS A 66 12.33 3.42 12.19
CA LYS A 66 11.51 4.62 12.42
C LYS A 66 12.28 5.94 12.26
N PRO A 67 13.50 6.12 12.76
CA PRO A 67 14.32 7.30 12.47
C PRO A 67 14.60 7.50 10.99
N GLY A 68 14.96 6.44 10.26
CA GLY A 68 15.13 6.48 8.80
C GLY A 68 13.84 6.85 8.08
N PHE A 69 12.69 6.36 8.53
CA PHE A 69 11.39 6.74 7.99
C PHE A 69 11.10 8.23 8.19
N ALA A 70 11.38 8.78 9.38
CA ALA A 70 11.24 10.22 9.63
C ALA A 70 12.14 11.05 8.71
N THR A 71 13.37 10.61 8.47
CA THR A 71 14.29 11.25 7.52
C THR A 71 13.75 11.24 6.10
N ALA A 72 13.20 10.09 5.64
CA ALA A 72 12.62 9.97 4.31
C ALA A 72 11.38 10.88 4.12
N ILE A 73 10.52 10.99 5.14
CA ILE A 73 9.40 11.94 5.14
C ILE A 73 9.91 13.38 5.06
N ALA A 74 10.92 13.76 5.85
CA ALA A 74 11.48 15.11 5.82
C ALA A 74 12.08 15.46 4.44
N GLN A 75 12.72 14.51 3.76
CA GLN A 75 13.20 14.70 2.37
C GLN A 75 12.04 14.95 1.40
N ALA A 76 10.94 14.19 1.53
CA ALA A 76 9.74 14.37 0.73
C ALA A 76 9.12 15.76 0.95
N GLU A 77 8.99 16.17 2.20
CA GLU A 77 8.40 17.46 2.58
C GLU A 77 9.26 18.65 2.16
N ALA A 78 10.58 18.52 2.20
CA ALA A 78 11.49 19.54 1.70
C ALA A 78 11.39 19.74 0.19
N ALA A 79 11.11 18.66 -0.58
CA ALA A 79 11.00 18.70 -2.02
C ALA A 79 9.62 19.17 -2.51
N PHE A 80 8.55 18.71 -1.86
CA PHE A 80 7.19 18.82 -2.41
C PHE A 80 6.17 19.46 -1.45
N GLY A 81 6.58 19.80 -0.24
CA GLY A 81 5.67 20.21 0.82
C GLY A 81 5.07 19.01 1.56
N PRO A 82 4.19 19.25 2.52
CA PRO A 82 3.74 18.25 3.46
C PRO A 82 3.13 17.03 2.78
N VAL A 83 3.35 15.85 3.38
CA VAL A 83 2.74 14.60 2.90
C VAL A 83 1.23 14.64 3.15
N ASP A 84 0.46 14.53 2.09
CA ASP A 84 -1.01 14.52 2.10
C ASP A 84 -1.58 13.11 1.89
N ILE A 85 -0.88 12.27 1.11
CA ILE A 85 -1.28 10.90 0.82
C ILE A 85 -0.16 9.96 1.26
N LEU A 86 -0.46 9.04 2.15
CA LEU A 86 0.45 7.98 2.57
C LEU A 86 -0.05 6.63 2.06
N VAL A 87 0.81 5.89 1.35
CA VAL A 87 0.54 4.52 0.92
C VAL A 87 1.53 3.57 1.59
N ASN A 88 1.05 2.83 2.58
CA ASN A 88 1.79 1.77 3.25
C ASN A 88 1.67 0.48 2.43
N ASN A 89 2.58 0.29 1.46
CA ASN A 89 2.59 -0.85 0.56
C ASN A 89 3.76 -1.80 0.82
N ALA A 90 4.90 -1.33 1.32
CA ALA A 90 6.06 -2.16 1.59
C ALA A 90 5.69 -3.42 2.38
N ALA A 91 6.07 -4.57 1.88
CA ALA A 91 5.75 -5.85 2.50
C ALA A 91 6.82 -6.90 2.19
N ARG A 92 6.98 -7.82 3.12
CA ARG A 92 7.75 -9.06 2.96
C ARG A 92 6.79 -10.24 2.94
N THR A 93 6.92 -11.10 1.94
CA THR A 93 6.27 -12.40 1.87
C THR A 93 7.33 -13.48 1.93
N GLN A 94 7.11 -14.50 2.73
CA GLN A 94 8.00 -15.64 2.82
C GLN A 94 7.16 -16.90 3.00
N ALA A 95 7.30 -17.84 2.07
CA ALA A 95 6.68 -19.14 2.22
C ALA A 95 7.38 -19.88 3.37
N ARG A 96 6.62 -20.37 4.34
CA ARG A 96 7.17 -21.12 5.48
C ARG A 96 6.13 -22.13 5.97
N ASP A 97 6.57 -23.36 6.22
CA ASP A 97 5.77 -24.32 6.96
C ASP A 97 5.52 -23.81 8.40
N PHE A 98 4.33 -24.05 8.90
CA PHE A 98 3.92 -23.52 10.21
C PHE A 98 4.83 -24.01 11.34
N PHE A 99 5.19 -25.29 11.32
CA PHE A 99 6.00 -25.91 12.38
C PHE A 99 7.51 -25.61 12.24
N ALA A 100 7.94 -25.11 11.08
CA ALA A 100 9.33 -24.72 10.82
C ALA A 100 9.54 -23.18 10.90
N MET A 101 8.53 -22.44 11.37
CA MET A 101 8.63 -20.98 11.48
C MET A 101 9.43 -20.58 12.73
N GLU A 102 10.52 -19.86 12.50
CA GLU A 102 11.35 -19.35 13.58
C GLU A 102 10.82 -17.99 14.11
N PRO A 103 11.04 -17.67 15.40
CA PRO A 103 10.60 -16.40 16.01
C PRO A 103 11.12 -15.17 15.25
N ASP A 104 12.38 -15.17 14.82
CA ASP A 104 12.98 -14.06 14.11
C ASP A 104 12.32 -13.81 12.74
N GLU A 105 11.88 -14.88 12.05
CA GLU A 105 11.14 -14.75 10.80
C GLU A 105 9.77 -14.12 11.03
N TRP A 106 9.08 -14.53 12.09
CA TRP A 106 7.83 -13.95 12.53
C TRP A 106 7.97 -12.45 12.79
N ASP A 107 8.95 -12.09 13.62
CA ASP A 107 9.18 -10.69 14.03
C ASP A 107 9.58 -9.81 12.85
N ASP A 108 10.39 -10.29 11.92
CA ASP A 108 10.81 -9.55 10.75
C ASP A 108 9.64 -9.26 9.79
N VAL A 109 8.74 -10.25 9.57
CA VAL A 109 7.54 -10.04 8.74
C VAL A 109 6.57 -9.08 9.42
N LEU A 110 6.33 -9.20 10.72
CA LEU A 110 5.47 -8.27 11.44
C LEU A 110 6.07 -6.86 11.52
N ALA A 111 7.37 -6.74 11.70
CA ALA A 111 8.07 -5.46 11.68
C ALA A 111 7.92 -4.76 10.34
N THR A 112 8.10 -5.50 9.24
CA THR A 112 8.01 -4.95 7.89
C THR A 112 6.57 -4.63 7.50
N ASN A 113 5.62 -5.56 7.73
CA ASN A 113 4.28 -5.45 7.17
C ASN A 113 3.30 -4.67 8.04
N LEU A 114 3.42 -4.76 9.37
CA LEU A 114 2.44 -4.19 10.29
C LEU A 114 2.99 -3.03 11.13
N ARG A 115 4.16 -3.21 11.77
CA ARG A 115 4.74 -2.15 12.61
C ARG A 115 5.10 -0.91 11.79
N SER A 116 5.56 -1.08 10.56
CA SER A 116 5.87 0.03 9.65
C SER A 116 4.65 0.90 9.33
N VAL A 117 3.46 0.31 9.24
CA VAL A 117 2.20 1.06 9.03
C VAL A 117 1.93 2.02 10.19
N ILE A 118 2.24 1.59 11.43
CA ILE A 118 2.13 2.45 12.61
C ILE A 118 3.12 3.62 12.50
N PHE A 119 4.36 3.35 12.08
CA PHE A 119 5.38 4.39 11.94
C PHE A 119 4.97 5.43 10.89
N GLY A 120 4.56 4.99 9.69
CA GLY A 120 4.10 5.88 8.64
C GLY A 120 2.92 6.76 9.09
N ALA A 121 1.91 6.15 9.73
CA ALA A 121 0.76 6.89 10.24
C ALA A 121 1.16 7.91 11.34
N GLN A 122 2.02 7.53 12.29
CA GLN A 122 2.49 8.44 13.35
C GLN A 122 3.27 9.64 12.81
N LEU A 123 4.04 9.46 11.74
CA LEU A 123 4.90 10.49 11.17
C LEU A 123 4.11 11.48 10.28
N THR A 124 2.96 11.06 9.72
CA THR A 124 2.24 11.90 8.74
C THR A 124 0.87 12.41 9.24
N ALA A 125 0.17 11.62 10.07
CA ALA A 125 -1.23 11.91 10.41
C ALA A 125 -1.41 13.21 11.20
N GLN A 126 -0.49 13.60 12.08
CA GLN A 126 -0.61 14.85 12.83
C GLN A 126 -0.64 16.07 11.90
N GLY A 127 0.25 16.10 10.90
CA GLY A 127 0.25 17.14 9.88
C GLY A 127 -1.03 17.12 9.02
N MET A 128 -1.50 15.94 8.62
CA MET A 128 -2.76 15.79 7.90
C MET A 128 -3.95 16.31 8.70
N MET A 129 -4.07 15.92 9.97
CA MET A 129 -5.13 16.36 10.89
C MET A 129 -5.12 17.89 11.09
N ALA A 130 -3.94 18.48 11.26
CA ALA A 130 -3.81 19.94 11.44
C ALA A 130 -4.26 20.72 10.20
N ARG A 131 -4.12 20.13 9.00
CA ARG A 131 -4.58 20.71 7.73
C ARG A 131 -6.03 20.38 7.38
N GLY A 132 -6.71 19.51 8.15
CA GLY A 132 -8.08 19.09 7.88
C GLY A 132 -8.25 18.20 6.64
N TRP A 133 -7.15 17.60 6.13
CA TRP A 133 -7.17 16.74 4.95
C TRP A 133 -6.01 15.73 4.98
N GLY A 134 -6.31 14.50 4.64
CA GLY A 134 -5.32 13.45 4.49
C GLY A 134 -5.92 12.14 3.96
N ARG A 135 -5.09 11.33 3.33
CA ARG A 135 -5.45 9.99 2.84
C ARG A 135 -4.39 8.99 3.22
N ILE A 136 -4.76 7.96 3.95
CA ILE A 136 -3.87 6.85 4.32
C ILE A 136 -4.42 5.57 3.71
N LEU A 137 -3.64 4.93 2.86
CA LEU A 137 -3.97 3.68 2.19
C LEU A 137 -3.02 2.58 2.66
N ASN A 138 -3.58 1.51 3.21
CA ASN A 138 -2.82 0.39 3.74
C ASN A 138 -3.03 -0.85 2.87
N LEU A 139 -1.95 -1.44 2.35
CA LEU A 139 -2.02 -2.64 1.53
C LEU A 139 -2.08 -3.89 2.42
N ALA A 140 -3.31 -4.44 2.57
CA ALA A 140 -3.52 -5.75 3.15
C ALA A 140 -3.38 -6.86 2.08
N SER A 141 -4.22 -7.86 2.16
CA SER A 141 -4.33 -8.98 1.22
C SER A 141 -5.59 -9.78 1.55
N ILE A 142 -6.12 -10.49 0.58
CA ILE A 142 -7.12 -11.54 0.80
C ILE A 142 -6.64 -12.58 1.85
N ALA A 143 -5.32 -12.78 1.97
CA ALA A 143 -4.74 -13.66 2.97
C ALA A 143 -5.03 -13.22 4.42
N GLY A 144 -5.14 -11.91 4.67
CA GLY A 144 -5.52 -11.37 5.98
C GLY A 144 -7.00 -11.53 6.31
N GLN A 145 -7.83 -11.88 5.34
CA GLN A 145 -9.28 -12.02 5.51
C GLN A 145 -9.72 -13.46 5.68
N ARG A 146 -9.16 -14.39 4.89
CA ARG A 146 -9.59 -15.79 4.85
C ARG A 146 -8.54 -16.79 5.38
N GLY A 147 -7.40 -16.30 5.86
CA GLY A 147 -6.21 -17.14 6.00
C GLY A 147 -5.63 -17.44 4.61
N GLY A 148 -4.35 -17.36 4.42
CA GLY A 148 -3.74 -17.55 3.10
C GLY A 148 -3.61 -19.03 2.73
N PRO A 149 -3.34 -19.33 1.45
CA PRO A 149 -2.72 -20.59 1.09
C PRO A 149 -1.35 -20.69 1.77
N GLN A 150 -0.89 -21.90 2.06
CA GLN A 150 0.37 -22.17 2.77
C GLN A 150 1.62 -21.50 2.16
N VAL A 151 1.51 -21.04 0.90
CA VAL A 151 2.61 -20.37 0.17
C VAL A 151 3.03 -19.01 0.73
N GLN A 152 2.30 -18.44 1.70
CA GLN A 152 2.62 -17.11 2.25
C GLN A 152 2.97 -17.11 3.74
N GLY A 153 2.80 -18.24 4.43
CA GLY A 153 3.06 -18.39 5.87
C GLY A 153 2.06 -17.68 6.79
N ALA A 154 1.97 -18.16 8.05
CA ALA A 154 1.04 -17.63 9.05
C ALA A 154 1.34 -16.19 9.46
N HIS A 155 2.62 -15.82 9.56
CA HIS A 155 3.08 -14.46 9.88
C HIS A 155 2.57 -13.43 8.85
N TYR A 156 2.57 -13.77 7.56
CA TYR A 156 2.04 -12.89 6.53
C TYR A 156 0.53 -12.70 6.70
N ALA A 157 -0.23 -13.79 6.83
CA ALA A 157 -1.67 -13.73 7.03
C ALA A 157 -2.04 -12.91 8.28
N ALA A 158 -1.34 -13.16 9.41
CA ALA A 158 -1.51 -12.41 10.65
C ALA A 158 -1.20 -10.93 10.48
N SER A 159 -0.08 -10.58 9.81
CA SER A 159 0.27 -9.18 9.56
C SER A 159 -0.80 -8.46 8.72
N LYS A 160 -1.32 -9.11 7.67
CA LYS A 160 -2.34 -8.52 6.79
C LYS A 160 -3.72 -8.43 7.46
N ALA A 161 -4.06 -9.35 8.35
CA ALA A 161 -5.24 -9.23 9.23
C ALA A 161 -5.09 -8.08 10.22
N GLY A 162 -3.91 -7.93 10.82
CA GLY A 162 -3.58 -6.82 11.73
C GLY A 162 -3.72 -5.45 11.07
N ILE A 163 -3.32 -5.30 9.80
CA ILE A 163 -3.50 -4.08 9.02
C ILE A 163 -4.98 -3.69 8.92
N ILE A 164 -5.87 -4.65 8.68
CA ILE A 164 -7.33 -4.40 8.59
C ILE A 164 -7.87 -3.86 9.91
N GLY A 165 -7.50 -4.48 11.05
CA GLY A 165 -7.89 -4.01 12.37
C GLY A 165 -7.33 -2.63 12.69
N LEU A 166 -6.03 -2.42 12.43
CA LEU A 166 -5.36 -1.14 12.63
C LEU A 166 -5.98 -0.02 11.79
N THR A 167 -6.33 -0.29 10.53
CA THR A 167 -7.01 0.66 9.64
C THR A 167 -8.32 1.18 10.24
N ARG A 168 -9.15 0.29 10.79
CA ARG A 168 -10.42 0.68 11.44
C ARG A 168 -10.18 1.57 12.66
N TYR A 169 -9.20 1.22 13.49
CA TYR A 169 -8.83 2.03 14.64
C TYR A 169 -8.36 3.44 14.22
N LEU A 170 -7.44 3.53 13.27
CA LEU A 170 -6.90 4.81 12.80
C LEU A 170 -7.98 5.64 12.10
N ALA A 171 -8.86 5.03 11.32
CA ALA A 171 -9.98 5.69 10.67
C ALA A 171 -10.90 6.37 11.69
N HIS A 172 -11.25 5.66 12.77
CA HIS A 172 -12.06 6.22 13.85
C HIS A 172 -11.39 7.43 14.53
N GLN A 173 -10.07 7.34 14.75
CA GLN A 173 -9.31 8.42 15.39
C GLN A 173 -9.14 9.66 14.51
N PHE A 174 -8.96 9.47 13.19
CA PHE A 174 -8.56 10.57 12.30
C PHE A 174 -9.72 11.17 11.51
N ALA A 175 -10.84 10.47 11.38
CA ALA A 175 -12.03 10.96 10.64
C ALA A 175 -12.54 12.31 11.10
N PRO A 176 -12.64 12.64 12.42
CA PRO A 176 -13.08 13.97 12.87
C PRO A 176 -12.21 15.11 12.35
N HIS A 177 -11.01 14.81 11.87
CA HIS A 177 -10.05 15.77 11.34
C HIS A 177 -9.95 15.76 9.81
N GLY A 178 -10.90 15.17 9.10
CA GLY A 178 -10.93 15.13 7.63
C GLY A 178 -9.91 14.16 6.98
N VAL A 179 -9.32 13.24 7.77
CA VAL A 179 -8.37 12.24 7.28
C VAL A 179 -9.07 10.89 7.14
N THR A 180 -9.04 10.31 5.93
CA THR A 180 -9.55 8.97 5.70
C THR A 180 -8.44 7.93 5.75
N VAL A 181 -8.73 6.77 6.32
CA VAL A 181 -7.81 5.62 6.38
C VAL A 181 -8.52 4.40 5.85
N ASN A 182 -8.02 3.82 4.76
CA ASN A 182 -8.63 2.65 4.12
C ASN A 182 -7.62 1.57 3.82
N THR A 183 -8.11 0.35 3.73
CA THR A 183 -7.33 -0.83 3.33
C THR A 183 -7.71 -1.23 1.90
N ILE A 184 -6.71 -1.59 1.11
CA ILE A 184 -6.88 -2.33 -0.15
C ILE A 184 -6.44 -3.78 0.11
N ALA A 185 -7.27 -4.74 -0.25
CA ALA A 185 -7.02 -6.18 -0.08
C ALA A 185 -6.99 -6.89 -1.43
N PRO A 186 -5.83 -6.92 -2.11
CA PRO A 186 -5.70 -7.61 -3.38
C PRO A 186 -5.82 -9.12 -3.22
N GLY A 187 -6.37 -9.76 -4.26
CA GLY A 187 -6.21 -11.19 -4.53
C GLY A 187 -4.89 -11.47 -5.22
N THR A 188 -4.91 -12.43 -6.16
CA THR A 188 -3.73 -12.69 -7.00
C THR A 188 -3.62 -11.64 -8.09
N ILE A 189 -2.53 -10.89 -8.07
CA ILE A 189 -2.22 -9.81 -9.01
C ILE A 189 -0.93 -10.16 -9.76
N LEU A 190 -0.91 -9.88 -11.06
CA LEU A 190 0.28 -10.05 -11.89
C LEU A 190 1.32 -8.99 -11.50
N THR A 191 2.49 -9.48 -11.10
CA THR A 191 3.70 -8.71 -10.79
C THR A 191 4.90 -9.49 -11.33
N GLU A 192 6.07 -8.90 -11.34
CA GLU A 192 7.30 -9.59 -11.78
C GLU A 192 7.50 -10.91 -11.00
N GLN A 193 7.17 -10.92 -9.72
CA GLN A 193 7.29 -12.12 -8.87
C GLN A 193 6.27 -13.20 -9.25
N THR A 194 5.03 -12.84 -9.50
CA THR A 194 3.98 -13.81 -9.86
C THR A 194 4.09 -14.31 -11.30
N ALA A 195 4.69 -13.52 -12.19
CA ALA A 195 4.97 -13.90 -13.58
C ALA A 195 5.96 -15.06 -13.70
N LEU A 196 6.77 -15.31 -12.67
CA LEU A 196 7.72 -16.45 -12.64
C LEU A 196 7.08 -17.77 -12.21
N ALA A 197 5.77 -17.78 -11.89
CA ALA A 197 5.09 -19.00 -11.46
C ALA A 197 4.89 -19.97 -12.64
N PRO A 198 5.07 -21.29 -12.43
CA PRO A 198 4.81 -22.29 -13.46
C PRO A 198 3.39 -22.21 -14.00
N PRO A 199 3.17 -22.43 -15.34
CA PRO A 199 1.86 -22.30 -15.98
C PRO A 199 0.75 -23.12 -15.31
N GLU A 200 1.05 -24.32 -14.85
CA GLU A 200 0.10 -25.20 -14.16
C GLU A 200 -0.35 -24.60 -12.83
N LYS A 201 0.53 -23.92 -12.06
CA LYS A 201 0.15 -23.21 -10.84
C LYS A 201 -0.70 -21.99 -11.15
N VAL A 202 -0.37 -21.28 -12.21
CA VAL A 202 -1.19 -20.14 -12.70
C VAL A 202 -2.58 -20.61 -13.05
N ALA A 203 -2.73 -21.71 -13.82
CA ALA A 203 -4.02 -22.27 -14.20
C ALA A 203 -4.87 -22.67 -12.98
N LEU A 204 -4.26 -23.30 -11.98
CA LEU A 204 -4.96 -23.65 -10.73
C LEU A 204 -5.47 -22.41 -9.98
N VAL A 205 -4.68 -21.35 -9.92
CA VAL A 205 -5.08 -20.10 -9.28
C VAL A 205 -6.20 -19.43 -10.07
N VAL A 206 -6.08 -19.34 -11.40
CA VAL A 206 -7.10 -18.74 -12.29
C VAL A 206 -8.42 -19.49 -12.17
N GLY A 207 -8.40 -20.83 -12.06
CA GLY A 207 -9.60 -21.65 -11.87
C GLY A 207 -10.37 -21.34 -10.57
N GLN A 208 -9.75 -20.68 -9.60
CA GLN A 208 -10.40 -20.25 -8.35
C GLN A 208 -10.93 -18.81 -8.41
N ILE A 209 -10.61 -18.06 -9.45
CA ILE A 209 -11.01 -16.66 -9.61
C ILE A 209 -12.26 -16.57 -10.47
N PRO A 210 -13.42 -16.15 -9.95
CA PRO A 210 -14.67 -16.03 -10.73
C PRO A 210 -14.54 -15.21 -12.01
N LEU A 211 -13.71 -14.14 -12.03
CA LEU A 211 -13.44 -13.38 -13.25
C LEU A 211 -12.54 -14.11 -14.26
N GLY A 212 -12.06 -15.32 -13.96
CA GLY A 212 -11.32 -16.17 -14.88
C GLY A 212 -9.93 -15.67 -15.28
N ARG A 213 -9.36 -14.73 -14.53
CA ARG A 213 -8.02 -14.17 -14.78
C ARG A 213 -7.34 -13.67 -13.52
N ILE A 214 -6.03 -13.57 -13.54
CA ILE A 214 -5.24 -12.82 -12.56
C ILE A 214 -5.50 -11.31 -12.76
N GLY A 215 -5.56 -10.54 -11.67
CA GLY A 215 -5.68 -9.09 -11.71
C GLY A 215 -4.40 -8.42 -12.21
N GLN A 216 -4.50 -7.21 -12.76
CA GLN A 216 -3.36 -6.41 -13.19
C GLN A 216 -2.96 -5.42 -12.07
N ALA A 217 -1.66 -5.13 -11.92
CA ALA A 217 -1.18 -4.17 -10.93
C ALA A 217 -1.80 -2.76 -11.13
N ALA A 218 -2.04 -2.36 -12.37
CA ALA A 218 -2.70 -1.11 -12.70
C ALA A 218 -4.12 -1.00 -12.13
N GLU A 219 -4.87 -2.12 -12.02
CA GLU A 219 -6.22 -2.11 -11.42
C GLU A 219 -6.17 -1.73 -9.93
N VAL A 220 -5.13 -2.20 -9.22
CA VAL A 220 -4.87 -1.80 -7.82
C VAL A 220 -4.45 -0.33 -7.75
N GLY A 221 -3.63 0.13 -8.70
CA GLY A 221 -3.24 1.53 -8.83
C GLY A 221 -4.43 2.47 -9.01
N HIS A 222 -5.35 2.14 -9.92
CA HIS A 222 -6.56 2.93 -10.17
C HIS A 222 -7.47 3.00 -8.93
N LEU A 223 -7.64 1.89 -8.21
CA LEU A 223 -8.39 1.88 -6.95
C LEU A 223 -7.72 2.76 -5.90
N ALA A 224 -6.39 2.70 -5.78
CA ALA A 224 -5.64 3.54 -4.85
C ALA A 224 -5.79 5.03 -5.19
N ALA A 225 -5.69 5.41 -6.47
CA ALA A 225 -5.88 6.79 -6.91
C ALA A 225 -7.31 7.29 -6.64
N PHE A 226 -8.33 6.45 -6.85
CA PHE A 226 -9.70 6.77 -6.47
C PHE A 226 -9.83 7.01 -4.96
N LEU A 227 -9.33 6.11 -4.11
CA LEU A 227 -9.40 6.25 -2.66
C LEU A 227 -8.61 7.45 -2.12
N ALA A 228 -7.56 7.87 -2.83
CA ALA A 228 -6.79 9.06 -2.52
C ALA A 228 -7.46 10.36 -2.95
N SER A 229 -8.49 10.32 -3.78
CA SER A 229 -9.18 11.49 -4.33
C SER A 229 -10.24 12.06 -3.37
N ASP A 230 -10.78 13.25 -3.72
CA ASP A 230 -11.91 13.84 -3.02
C ASP A 230 -13.24 13.13 -3.31
N HIS A 231 -13.31 12.34 -4.39
CA HIS A 231 -14.48 11.50 -4.70
C HIS A 231 -14.69 10.38 -3.68
N ALA A 232 -13.65 9.99 -2.94
CA ALA A 232 -13.71 8.98 -1.88
C ALA A 232 -13.79 9.57 -0.47
N ALA A 233 -14.12 10.87 -0.33
CA ALA A 233 -14.11 11.58 0.97
C ALA A 233 -15.06 10.98 2.03
N PHE A 234 -16.06 10.21 1.63
CA PHE A 234 -17.00 9.54 2.55
C PHE A 234 -16.67 8.05 2.76
N ILE A 235 -15.49 7.60 2.30
CA ILE A 235 -15.01 6.22 2.45
C ILE A 235 -13.86 6.22 3.46
N THR A 236 -14.09 5.67 4.65
CA THR A 236 -13.05 5.51 5.68
C THR A 236 -13.29 4.26 6.53
N GLY A 237 -12.23 3.64 7.03
CA GLY A 237 -12.28 2.43 7.85
C GLY A 237 -12.64 1.16 7.08
N THR A 238 -12.73 1.24 5.76
CA THR A 238 -13.16 0.13 4.91
C THR A 238 -12.00 -0.74 4.46
N THR A 239 -12.32 -1.97 4.03
CA THR A 239 -11.43 -2.84 3.27
C THR A 239 -12.02 -2.99 1.88
N GLN A 240 -11.32 -2.48 0.89
CA GLN A 240 -11.70 -2.58 -0.51
C GLN A 240 -11.10 -3.84 -1.10
N ASP A 241 -11.97 -4.81 -1.41
CA ASP A 241 -11.57 -6.07 -2.01
C ASP A 241 -11.34 -5.88 -3.52
N ILE A 242 -10.17 -6.29 -4.01
CA ILE A 242 -9.82 -6.32 -5.42
C ILE A 242 -9.22 -7.69 -5.73
N ASN A 243 -10.08 -8.70 -5.87
CA ASN A 243 -9.70 -10.11 -5.87
C ASN A 243 -10.38 -10.96 -6.95
N GLY A 244 -11.09 -10.32 -7.89
CA GLY A 244 -11.78 -11.04 -8.96
C GLY A 244 -12.93 -11.93 -8.50
N GLY A 245 -13.45 -11.72 -7.29
CA GLY A 245 -14.56 -12.48 -6.71
C GLY A 245 -14.12 -13.72 -5.91
N VAL A 246 -12.83 -13.92 -5.66
CA VAL A 246 -12.33 -15.04 -4.84
C VAL A 246 -12.86 -14.98 -3.41
N LEU A 247 -13.11 -13.78 -2.91
CA LEU A 247 -13.80 -13.53 -1.65
C LEU A 247 -14.89 -12.48 -1.89
N MET A 248 -16.12 -12.84 -1.57
CA MET A 248 -17.30 -11.96 -1.60
C MET A 248 -17.86 -11.85 -0.18
N ARG A 249 -18.19 -10.63 0.27
CA ARG A 249 -18.72 -10.35 1.62
C ARG A 249 -19.53 -9.07 1.66
#